data_441f14ab76a6cb9166d1e79a5fbccd31
#
_entry.id   441f14ab76a6cb9166d1e79a5fbccd31
#
_cell.length_a   1.000
_cell.length_b   1.000
_cell.length_c   1.000
_cell.angle_alpha   90.00
_cell.angle_beta   90.00
_cell.angle_gamma   90.00
#
_symmetry.space_group_name_H-M   'P 1'
#
loop_
_entity.id
_entity.type
_entity.pdbx_description
1 polymer ?
#
loop_
_entity_poly.entity_id
_entity_poly.type
_entity_poly.pdbx_seq_one_letter_code
_entity_poly.pdbx_strand_id
1 'polypeptide(L)'
;MGFVKYYQPCLECGGSDPVSINDNGTAICFNCRKWYKNYEAETKNVVSLQETKTNMRMGSSGEFNALTDRNISATTAKKYGVKSVLADGKIVKHSYPYFIANEIAGYKVREPNKIFIWQGTSKGTGLFGEQLFQNKGKYITVTEGECDAMAAYELLGSKWPVVSLKNGAGGAPQDFKNSLEFLENFDNVVINFDNDKPGREAARKVAKLLTPGKAKILYMPDEYKDANDMLKQSQQNLYVTAWWASKTYTPSGVMNLSDNLDKLKNRERKECVPYPWEGLNKKLYGMRQGELITLTGGTGLGKSSITRELEHHLIANTKDKVGILALEEDWTRTADGLLSIEANTRLYIDEERDAYGQDKYSELSEEYLNGKNKDRVWIHAHFGANDFEDIISKLRYMIIGCGCRWVVVDHLHMLLSSLTSGDERTGIDNIMMRLRKLVEETGAGMVLVSHLRRVEGNKGHENGITVSLNHLRGSQSIAQLSDCVIALERDQQAEDPQEANTTHLRVLKSRYTGDVGLASHLLYDKITGRLHEVELNEEDFEEII
;
A
#
# COMPACT_ATOMS: atom_id res chain seq x y z
N MET A 1 42.29 -15.61 6.26
CA MET A 1 41.90 -15.90 4.87
C MET A 1 40.83 -14.90 4.48
N GLY A 2 41.12 -14.06 3.51
CA GLY A 2 40.19 -13.04 3.06
C GLY A 2 39.99 -13.15 1.54
N PHE A 3 38.82 -12.71 1.06
CA PHE A 3 38.57 -12.62 -0.38
C PHE A 3 39.46 -11.53 -0.99
N VAL A 4 40.12 -11.86 -2.10
CA VAL A 4 41.04 -10.95 -2.83
C VAL A 4 40.45 -10.44 -4.14
N LYS A 5 39.47 -11.15 -4.71
CA LYS A 5 38.69 -10.70 -5.88
C LYS A 5 37.21 -10.93 -5.63
N TYR A 6 36.41 -9.98 -6.05
CA TYR A 6 34.93 -9.99 -5.89
C TYR A 6 34.28 -9.85 -7.26
N TYR A 7 32.97 -10.06 -7.31
CA TYR A 7 32.12 -9.82 -8.48
C TYR A 7 32.58 -10.59 -9.73
N GLN A 8 32.90 -11.88 -9.56
CA GLN A 8 33.25 -12.75 -10.67
C GLN A 8 32.04 -13.59 -11.10
N PRO A 9 31.94 -13.98 -12.40
CA PRO A 9 30.82 -14.76 -12.90
C PRO A 9 30.81 -16.20 -12.36
N CYS A 10 29.62 -16.77 -12.16
CA CYS A 10 29.46 -18.17 -11.79
C CYS A 10 29.14 -19.03 -13.01
N LEU A 11 29.96 -20.01 -13.27
CA LEU A 11 29.77 -20.95 -14.40
C LEU A 11 28.62 -21.94 -14.18
N GLU A 12 28.23 -22.18 -12.93
CA GLU A 12 27.16 -23.12 -12.59
C GLU A 12 25.77 -22.51 -12.72
N CYS A 13 25.55 -21.31 -12.15
CA CYS A 13 24.24 -20.65 -12.15
C CYS A 13 24.13 -19.52 -13.18
N GLY A 14 25.18 -19.19 -13.91
CA GLY A 14 25.18 -18.15 -14.94
C GLY A 14 25.12 -16.71 -14.39
N GLY A 15 25.21 -16.50 -13.08
CA GLY A 15 25.25 -15.15 -12.50
C GLY A 15 26.52 -14.41 -12.92
N SER A 16 26.41 -13.13 -13.24
CA SER A 16 27.51 -12.31 -13.76
C SER A 16 28.55 -11.94 -12.71
N ASP A 17 28.17 -11.87 -11.43
CA ASP A 17 28.95 -11.25 -10.36
C ASP A 17 28.85 -11.88 -8.96
N PRO A 18 28.30 -13.12 -8.79
CA PRO A 18 28.06 -13.67 -7.45
C PRO A 18 29.27 -14.40 -6.85
N VAL A 19 30.42 -14.46 -7.50
CA VAL A 19 31.57 -15.22 -7.01
C VAL A 19 32.62 -14.33 -6.40
N SER A 20 33.12 -14.72 -5.22
CA SER A 20 34.30 -14.12 -4.58
C SER A 20 35.42 -15.14 -4.43
N ILE A 21 36.65 -14.72 -4.74
CA ILE A 21 37.85 -15.56 -4.79
C ILE A 21 38.75 -15.24 -3.58
N ASN A 22 39.20 -16.27 -2.89
CA ASN A 22 40.16 -16.17 -1.80
C ASN A 22 41.61 -16.05 -2.30
N ASP A 23 42.52 -15.66 -1.42
CA ASP A 23 43.97 -15.56 -1.63
C ASP A 23 44.62 -16.88 -2.10
N ASN A 24 44.05 -18.03 -1.76
CA ASN A 24 44.51 -19.35 -2.14
C ASN A 24 43.89 -19.88 -3.46
N GLY A 25 43.17 -19.05 -4.21
CA GLY A 25 42.52 -19.41 -5.47
C GLY A 25 41.18 -20.17 -5.34
N THR A 26 40.75 -20.51 -4.11
CA THR A 26 39.41 -21.07 -3.89
C THR A 26 38.35 -19.97 -4.02
N ALA A 27 37.12 -20.32 -4.43
CA ALA A 27 36.06 -19.35 -4.58
C ALA A 27 34.68 -19.91 -4.23
N ILE A 28 33.75 -19.05 -3.88
CA ILE A 28 32.36 -19.38 -3.58
C ILE A 28 31.40 -18.49 -4.36
N CYS A 29 30.38 -19.10 -4.93
CA CYS A 29 29.23 -18.39 -5.48
C CYS A 29 28.19 -18.16 -4.41
N PHE A 30 27.83 -16.90 -4.13
CA PHE A 30 26.82 -16.57 -3.14
C PHE A 30 25.37 -16.81 -3.59
N ASN A 31 25.15 -16.97 -4.91
CA ASN A 31 23.82 -17.29 -5.44
C ASN A 31 23.48 -18.78 -5.33
N CYS A 32 24.33 -19.67 -5.91
CA CYS A 32 24.07 -21.12 -5.94
C CYS A 32 24.90 -21.93 -4.94
N ARG A 33 25.73 -21.26 -4.13
CA ARG A 33 26.66 -21.84 -3.14
C ARG A 33 27.68 -22.82 -3.71
N LYS A 34 27.91 -22.78 -5.02
CA LYS A 34 28.98 -23.58 -5.65
C LYS A 34 30.32 -23.15 -5.08
N TRP A 35 31.12 -24.14 -4.68
CA TRP A 35 32.49 -23.96 -4.23
C TRP A 35 33.46 -24.41 -5.34
N TYR A 36 34.44 -23.56 -5.66
CA TYR A 36 35.49 -23.82 -6.62
C TYR A 36 36.80 -24.06 -5.85
N LYS A 37 37.51 -25.18 -6.17
CA LYS A 37 38.81 -25.48 -5.58
C LYS A 37 39.92 -24.61 -6.18
N ASN A 38 39.82 -24.32 -7.47
CA ASN A 38 40.69 -23.37 -8.17
C ASN A 38 39.86 -22.68 -9.26
N TYR A 39 39.36 -21.50 -8.96
CA TYR A 39 38.44 -20.78 -9.83
C TYR A 39 39.04 -20.43 -11.18
N GLU A 40 40.32 -19.97 -11.24
CA GLU A 40 40.98 -19.61 -12.50
C GLU A 40 41.28 -20.82 -13.40
N ALA A 41 41.60 -21.96 -12.81
CA ALA A 41 41.82 -23.18 -13.58
C ALA A 41 40.53 -23.80 -14.11
N GLU A 42 39.49 -23.80 -13.27
CA GLU A 42 38.16 -24.31 -13.64
C GLU A 42 37.48 -23.43 -14.69
N THR A 43 37.67 -22.09 -14.63
CA THR A 43 37.12 -21.15 -15.61
C THR A 43 37.89 -21.15 -16.94
N LYS A 44 39.22 -21.30 -16.93
CA LYS A 44 40.04 -21.43 -18.18
C LYS A 44 39.64 -22.63 -19.02
N ASN A 45 39.35 -23.76 -18.38
CA ASN A 45 38.91 -24.98 -19.10
C ASN A 45 37.51 -24.80 -19.73
N VAL A 46 36.63 -23.98 -19.13
CA VAL A 46 35.29 -23.72 -19.70
C VAL A 46 35.36 -22.62 -20.76
N VAL A 47 36.21 -21.61 -20.59
CA VAL A 47 36.45 -20.57 -21.61
C VAL A 47 37.04 -21.20 -22.87
N SER A 48 38.01 -22.13 -22.76
CA SER A 48 38.52 -22.85 -23.92
C SER A 48 37.49 -23.75 -24.62
N LEU A 49 36.53 -24.31 -23.86
CA LEU A 49 35.39 -25.04 -24.41
C LEU A 49 34.31 -24.12 -24.99
N GLN A 50 34.16 -22.90 -24.46
CA GLN A 50 33.29 -21.84 -25.03
C GLN A 50 33.90 -21.21 -26.29
N GLU A 51 35.20 -20.94 -26.32
CA GLU A 51 35.90 -20.47 -27.53
C GLU A 51 35.86 -21.50 -28.64
N THR A 52 35.95 -22.80 -28.33
CA THR A 52 35.76 -23.89 -29.30
C THR A 52 34.31 -24.04 -29.75
N LYS A 53 33.34 -23.67 -28.91
CA LYS A 53 31.91 -23.60 -29.30
C LYS A 53 31.55 -22.31 -30.05
N THR A 54 32.24 -21.20 -29.83
CA THR A 54 32.01 -19.93 -30.52
C THR A 54 32.52 -19.97 -31.97
N ASN A 55 33.43 -20.85 -32.32
CA ASN A 55 33.83 -21.14 -33.69
C ASN A 55 32.94 -22.17 -34.43
N MET A 56 31.88 -22.68 -33.80
CA MET A 56 30.80 -23.37 -34.48
C MET A 56 29.92 -22.30 -35.17
N ARG A 57 30.16 -22.11 -36.45
CA ARG A 57 29.40 -21.42 -37.48
C ARG A 57 28.13 -20.73 -36.94
N MET A 58 28.10 -19.39 -36.94
CA MET A 58 26.90 -18.58 -36.94
C MET A 58 26.03 -18.96 -38.15
N GLY A 59 25.37 -20.07 -38.08
CA GLY A 59 24.49 -20.59 -39.11
C GLY A 59 23.16 -20.95 -38.44
N SER A 60 22.13 -20.10 -38.69
CA SER A 60 20.77 -20.52 -38.35
C SER A 60 20.49 -21.89 -38.94
N SER A 61 20.40 -22.90 -38.11
CA SER A 61 19.85 -24.18 -38.56
C SER A 61 18.35 -23.99 -38.81
N GLY A 62 17.85 -24.44 -39.94
CA GLY A 62 16.41 -24.39 -40.27
C GLY A 62 16.07 -23.56 -41.50
N GLU A 63 14.83 -23.65 -41.90
CA GLU A 63 14.24 -22.97 -43.06
C GLU A 63 13.10 -22.02 -42.66
N PHE A 64 12.70 -21.16 -43.61
CA PHE A 64 11.54 -20.29 -43.43
C PHE A 64 10.25 -21.05 -43.65
N ASN A 65 9.73 -21.71 -42.63
CA ASN A 65 8.49 -22.47 -42.69
C ASN A 65 7.36 -21.73 -41.92
N ALA A 66 6.12 -22.10 -42.20
CA ALA A 66 5.05 -21.76 -41.30
C ALA A 66 5.28 -22.37 -39.91
N LEU A 67 5.05 -21.61 -38.85
CA LEU A 67 5.15 -22.13 -37.50
C LEU A 67 3.80 -22.76 -37.12
N THR A 68 3.59 -23.98 -37.57
CA THR A 68 2.30 -24.70 -37.47
C THR A 68 1.89 -24.97 -36.02
N ASP A 69 2.85 -25.14 -35.12
CA ASP A 69 2.62 -25.29 -33.68
C ASP A 69 2.09 -23.99 -33.02
N ARG A 70 2.20 -22.85 -33.75
CA ARG A 70 1.80 -21.51 -33.30
C ARG A 70 0.72 -20.87 -34.19
N ASN A 71 0.29 -21.54 -35.23
CA ASN A 71 -0.63 -21.02 -36.23
C ASN A 71 -0.13 -19.72 -36.91
N ILE A 72 1.20 -19.57 -37.07
CA ILE A 72 1.84 -18.42 -37.71
C ILE A 72 2.23 -18.78 -39.14
N SER A 73 1.89 -17.91 -40.09
CA SER A 73 2.15 -18.15 -41.52
C SER A 73 3.64 -18.11 -41.88
N ALA A 74 4.02 -18.81 -42.94
CA ALA A 74 5.39 -18.77 -43.48
C ALA A 74 5.78 -17.34 -43.90
N THR A 75 4.83 -16.55 -44.39
CA THR A 75 5.06 -15.15 -44.79
C THR A 75 5.50 -14.30 -43.59
N THR A 76 4.81 -14.43 -42.45
CA THR A 76 5.16 -13.71 -41.22
C THR A 76 6.48 -14.21 -40.63
N ALA A 77 6.68 -15.52 -40.57
CA ALA A 77 7.94 -16.09 -40.10
C ALA A 77 9.14 -15.57 -40.95
N LYS A 78 8.99 -15.56 -42.26
CA LYS A 78 10.02 -15.04 -43.20
C LYS A 78 10.25 -13.54 -42.99
N LYS A 79 9.19 -12.73 -42.82
CA LYS A 79 9.28 -11.29 -42.56
C LYS A 79 10.13 -11.01 -41.31
N TYR A 80 9.88 -11.74 -40.23
CA TYR A 80 10.62 -11.60 -38.96
C TYR A 80 11.99 -12.29 -38.96
N GLY A 81 12.32 -13.01 -40.06
CA GLY A 81 13.58 -13.74 -40.19
C GLY A 81 13.65 -15.02 -39.34
N VAL A 82 12.48 -15.49 -38.88
CA VAL A 82 12.40 -16.67 -38.02
C VAL A 82 12.50 -17.96 -38.84
N LYS A 83 13.42 -18.81 -38.46
CA LYS A 83 13.62 -20.13 -39.06
C LYS A 83 13.17 -21.23 -38.12
N SER A 84 12.70 -22.35 -38.66
CA SER A 84 12.32 -23.53 -37.88
C SER A 84 12.99 -24.78 -38.39
N VAL A 85 13.25 -25.72 -37.48
CA VAL A 85 13.74 -27.07 -37.77
C VAL A 85 12.56 -28.03 -37.56
N LEU A 86 12.37 -28.90 -38.57
CA LEU A 86 11.38 -29.96 -38.49
C LEU A 86 12.09 -31.31 -38.23
N ALA A 87 11.48 -32.15 -37.40
CA ALA A 87 11.78 -33.54 -37.24
C ALA A 87 10.46 -34.32 -37.31
N ASP A 88 10.37 -35.32 -38.13
CA ASP A 88 9.17 -36.14 -38.38
C ASP A 88 7.93 -35.28 -38.69
N GLY A 89 8.11 -34.22 -39.49
CA GLY A 89 7.03 -33.27 -39.88
C GLY A 89 6.56 -32.32 -38.77
N LYS A 90 7.16 -32.38 -37.57
CA LYS A 90 6.84 -31.49 -36.46
C LYS A 90 7.97 -30.49 -36.22
N ILE A 91 7.61 -29.27 -35.86
CA ILE A 91 8.60 -28.26 -35.49
C ILE A 91 9.21 -28.61 -34.14
N VAL A 92 10.54 -28.73 -34.12
CA VAL A 92 11.32 -29.02 -32.91
C VAL A 92 12.14 -27.81 -32.42
N LYS A 93 12.41 -26.82 -33.29
CA LYS A 93 13.13 -25.59 -32.92
C LYS A 93 12.60 -24.38 -33.66
N HIS A 94 12.58 -23.24 -32.95
CA HIS A 94 12.44 -21.92 -33.55
C HIS A 94 13.73 -21.13 -33.32
N SER A 95 14.21 -20.41 -34.33
CA SER A 95 15.38 -19.54 -34.27
C SER A 95 14.99 -18.10 -34.54
N TYR A 96 15.01 -17.28 -33.52
CA TYR A 96 14.63 -15.85 -33.57
C TYR A 96 15.87 -14.99 -33.72
N PRO A 97 16.04 -14.23 -34.85
CA PRO A 97 17.22 -13.39 -35.05
C PRO A 97 17.12 -12.11 -34.24
N TYR A 98 18.25 -11.67 -33.71
CA TYR A 98 18.44 -10.39 -33.05
C TYR A 98 19.57 -9.62 -33.69
N PHE A 99 19.44 -8.29 -33.74
CA PHE A 99 20.27 -7.43 -34.53
C PHE A 99 20.99 -6.37 -33.69
N ILE A 100 22.16 -5.94 -34.17
CA ILE A 100 22.88 -4.75 -33.76
C ILE A 100 23.24 -4.00 -35.04
N ALA A 101 22.90 -2.73 -35.15
CA ALA A 101 23.16 -1.90 -36.34
C ALA A 101 22.76 -2.57 -37.68
N ASN A 102 21.61 -3.23 -37.70
CA ASN A 102 21.05 -4.00 -38.84
C ASN A 102 21.81 -5.28 -39.23
N GLU A 103 22.83 -5.67 -38.49
CA GLU A 103 23.50 -6.97 -38.67
C GLU A 103 23.03 -8.00 -37.63
N ILE A 104 22.94 -9.25 -38.03
CA ILE A 104 22.56 -10.35 -37.11
C ILE A 104 23.66 -10.54 -36.08
N ALA A 105 23.35 -10.20 -34.81
CA ALA A 105 24.26 -10.37 -33.69
C ALA A 105 24.14 -11.76 -33.04
N GLY A 106 22.95 -12.36 -33.12
CA GLY A 106 22.71 -13.70 -32.57
C GLY A 106 21.30 -14.20 -32.84
N TYR A 107 21.06 -15.42 -32.44
CA TYR A 107 19.77 -16.08 -32.47
C TYR A 107 19.38 -16.54 -31.08
N LYS A 108 18.17 -16.24 -30.68
CA LYS A 108 17.51 -16.90 -29.54
C LYS A 108 16.81 -18.14 -30.07
N VAL A 109 17.29 -19.32 -29.70
CA VAL A 109 16.76 -20.58 -30.15
C VAL A 109 15.83 -21.13 -29.08
N ARG A 110 14.58 -21.39 -29.46
CA ARG A 110 13.61 -22.08 -28.62
C ARG A 110 13.61 -23.56 -28.96
N GLU A 111 13.89 -24.39 -28.00
CA GLU A 111 13.83 -25.86 -28.06
C GLU A 111 12.53 -26.40 -27.40
N PRO A 112 12.24 -27.70 -27.52
CA PRO A 112 11.14 -28.33 -26.80
C PRO A 112 11.17 -28.01 -25.29
N ASN A 113 9.99 -28.05 -24.63
CA ASN A 113 9.84 -27.77 -23.20
C ASN A 113 10.21 -26.33 -22.76
N LYS A 114 10.12 -25.34 -23.69
CA LYS A 114 10.43 -23.92 -23.44
C LYS A 114 11.89 -23.67 -22.99
N ILE A 115 12.82 -24.46 -23.42
CA ILE A 115 14.25 -24.21 -23.22
C ILE A 115 14.70 -23.19 -24.26
N PHE A 116 15.40 -22.13 -23.79
CA PHE A 116 15.94 -21.08 -24.65
C PHE A 116 17.47 -21.09 -24.59
N ILE A 117 18.12 -21.07 -25.77
CA ILE A 117 19.56 -21.05 -25.91
C ILE A 117 19.95 -19.89 -26.82
N TRP A 118 20.97 -19.14 -26.43
CA TRP A 118 21.53 -18.09 -27.28
C TRP A 118 22.68 -18.62 -28.14
N GLN A 119 22.66 -18.31 -29.43
CA GLN A 119 23.76 -18.51 -30.38
C GLN A 119 24.23 -17.13 -30.83
N GLY A 120 25.49 -16.75 -30.60
CA GLY A 120 25.98 -15.39 -30.75
C GLY A 120 25.78 -14.53 -29.50
N THR A 121 25.68 -13.23 -29.66
CA THR A 121 25.53 -12.29 -28.54
C THR A 121 24.10 -11.80 -28.38
N SER A 122 23.66 -11.70 -27.13
CA SER A 122 22.42 -11.00 -26.76
C SER A 122 22.67 -9.59 -26.24
N LYS A 123 23.93 -9.27 -25.90
CA LYS A 123 24.31 -7.96 -25.35
C LYS A 123 24.27 -6.91 -26.45
N GLY A 124 23.59 -5.81 -26.20
CA GLY A 124 23.45 -4.69 -27.14
C GLY A 124 22.38 -4.89 -28.23
N THR A 125 21.68 -6.02 -28.26
CA THR A 125 20.53 -6.22 -29.15
C THR A 125 19.29 -5.50 -28.60
N GLY A 126 18.45 -4.95 -29.49
CA GLY A 126 17.17 -4.34 -29.19
C GLY A 126 16.04 -5.36 -28.99
N LEU A 127 14.81 -4.90 -29.18
CA LEU A 127 13.60 -5.73 -29.17
C LEU A 127 13.56 -6.66 -30.39
N PHE A 128 12.89 -7.81 -30.26
CA PHE A 128 12.69 -8.69 -31.40
C PHE A 128 11.80 -8.02 -32.46
N GLY A 129 12.27 -7.99 -33.70
CA GLY A 129 11.58 -7.35 -34.82
C GLY A 129 11.82 -5.83 -34.95
N GLU A 130 12.61 -5.21 -34.08
CA GLU A 130 12.90 -3.77 -34.07
C GLU A 130 13.47 -3.29 -35.42
N GLN A 131 14.36 -4.05 -36.04
CA GLN A 131 14.96 -3.73 -37.34
C GLN A 131 13.94 -3.63 -38.50
N LEU A 132 12.73 -4.17 -38.34
CA LEU A 132 11.69 -4.13 -39.37
C LEU A 132 10.93 -2.81 -39.42
N PHE A 133 11.00 -2.00 -38.38
CA PHE A 133 10.11 -0.86 -38.15
C PHE A 133 10.87 0.42 -37.72
N GLN A 134 11.93 0.73 -38.45
CA GLN A 134 12.86 1.84 -38.12
C GLN A 134 12.24 3.25 -38.29
N ASN A 135 11.08 3.39 -38.95
CA ASN A 135 10.46 4.66 -39.24
C ASN A 135 9.52 5.10 -38.11
N LYS A 136 9.35 6.44 -37.98
CA LYS A 136 8.31 7.03 -37.12
C LYS A 136 6.93 6.54 -37.51
N GLY A 137 6.04 6.33 -36.55
CA GLY A 137 4.70 5.83 -36.79
C GLY A 137 3.70 6.21 -35.71
N LYS A 138 2.40 6.05 -36.04
CA LYS A 138 1.32 6.34 -35.10
C LYS A 138 1.23 5.31 -33.96
N TYR A 139 1.46 4.03 -34.26
CA TYR A 139 1.31 2.93 -33.31
C TYR A 139 2.42 1.91 -33.49
N ILE A 140 2.92 1.41 -32.35
CA ILE A 140 3.71 0.17 -32.26
C ILE A 140 3.15 -0.67 -31.14
N THR A 141 3.15 -1.99 -31.31
CA THR A 141 2.76 -2.93 -30.26
C THR A 141 3.99 -3.65 -29.73
N VAL A 142 4.12 -3.76 -28.39
CA VAL A 142 5.17 -4.52 -27.72
C VAL A 142 4.53 -5.68 -26.99
N THR A 143 4.89 -6.91 -27.37
CA THR A 143 4.41 -8.16 -26.74
C THR A 143 5.47 -8.72 -25.81
N GLU A 144 5.11 -9.74 -25.02
CA GLU A 144 6.04 -10.38 -24.09
C GLU A 144 7.00 -11.35 -24.80
N GLY A 145 6.50 -12.10 -25.76
CA GLY A 145 7.24 -13.15 -26.46
C GLY A 145 7.27 -12.98 -27.98
N GLU A 146 8.25 -13.64 -28.64
CA GLU A 146 8.48 -13.55 -30.08
C GLU A 146 7.31 -14.13 -30.90
N CYS A 147 6.70 -15.23 -30.42
CA CYS A 147 5.51 -15.80 -31.07
C CYS A 147 4.31 -14.86 -30.97
N ASP A 148 4.18 -14.16 -29.82
CA ASP A 148 3.09 -13.22 -29.61
C ASP A 148 3.23 -11.99 -30.49
N ALA A 149 4.47 -11.54 -30.77
CA ALA A 149 4.72 -10.46 -31.73
C ALA A 149 4.25 -10.84 -33.14
N MET A 150 4.63 -12.00 -33.60
CA MET A 150 4.20 -12.47 -34.93
C MET A 150 2.70 -12.72 -35.00
N ALA A 151 2.11 -13.29 -33.95
CA ALA A 151 0.67 -13.52 -33.85
C ALA A 151 -0.11 -12.19 -33.84
N ALA A 152 0.30 -11.24 -33.01
CA ALA A 152 -0.31 -9.92 -32.96
C ALA A 152 -0.17 -9.17 -34.30
N TYR A 153 0.98 -9.32 -34.98
CA TYR A 153 1.16 -8.76 -36.31
C TYR A 153 0.13 -9.31 -37.32
N GLU A 154 -0.12 -10.62 -37.33
CA GLU A 154 -1.13 -11.24 -38.21
C GLU A 154 -2.56 -10.83 -37.82
N LEU A 155 -2.88 -10.84 -36.51
CA LEU A 155 -4.18 -10.41 -36.00
C LEU A 155 -4.49 -8.96 -36.38
N LEU A 156 -3.48 -8.11 -36.46
CA LEU A 156 -3.60 -6.70 -36.90
C LEU A 156 -3.56 -6.55 -38.44
N GLY A 157 -3.75 -7.64 -39.17
CA GLY A 157 -3.79 -7.65 -40.63
C GLY A 157 -2.46 -7.35 -41.29
N SER A 158 -1.34 -7.62 -40.60
CA SER A 158 0.04 -7.44 -41.09
C SER A 158 0.38 -6.00 -41.48
N LYS A 159 -0.29 -5.02 -40.87
CA LYS A 159 -0.16 -3.58 -41.20
C LYS A 159 0.56 -2.76 -40.15
N TRP A 160 0.36 -3.08 -38.86
CA TRP A 160 0.89 -2.30 -37.75
C TRP A 160 2.21 -2.89 -37.24
N PRO A 161 3.19 -2.04 -36.85
CA PRO A 161 4.42 -2.50 -36.23
C PRO A 161 4.16 -3.30 -34.95
N VAL A 162 4.80 -4.45 -34.84
CA VAL A 162 4.78 -5.28 -33.62
C VAL A 162 6.18 -5.80 -33.34
N VAL A 163 6.62 -5.65 -32.10
CA VAL A 163 7.91 -6.12 -31.57
C VAL A 163 7.67 -6.88 -30.28
N SER A 164 8.66 -7.63 -29.80
CA SER A 164 8.56 -8.23 -28.48
C SER A 164 9.79 -8.00 -27.61
N LEU A 165 9.58 -8.24 -26.31
CA LEU A 165 10.65 -8.30 -25.34
C LEU A 165 11.63 -9.42 -25.69
N LYS A 166 12.88 -9.22 -25.32
CA LYS A 166 13.93 -10.23 -25.43
C LYS A 166 13.92 -11.22 -24.25
N ASN A 167 13.66 -10.71 -23.05
CA ASN A 167 13.83 -11.45 -21.80
C ASN A 167 12.48 -11.69 -21.06
N GLY A 168 11.34 -11.49 -21.74
CA GLY A 168 10.01 -11.65 -21.14
C GLY A 168 9.72 -10.62 -20.03
N ALA A 169 8.64 -10.83 -19.27
CA ALA A 169 8.16 -9.88 -18.24
C ALA A 169 9.22 -9.49 -17.21
N GLY A 170 10.07 -10.42 -16.78
CA GLY A 170 11.11 -10.14 -15.78
C GLY A 170 12.19 -9.18 -16.26
N GLY A 171 12.54 -9.21 -17.55
CA GLY A 171 13.52 -8.34 -18.19
C GLY A 171 12.94 -7.08 -18.83
N ALA A 172 11.62 -6.93 -18.84
CA ALA A 172 10.91 -5.88 -19.56
C ALA A 172 11.43 -4.44 -19.29
N PRO A 173 11.69 -4.01 -18.05
CA PRO A 173 12.18 -2.66 -17.82
C PRO A 173 13.55 -2.39 -18.47
N GLN A 174 14.44 -3.40 -18.51
CA GLN A 174 15.74 -3.25 -19.13
C GLN A 174 15.64 -3.26 -20.65
N ASP A 175 14.81 -4.15 -21.22
CA ASP A 175 14.57 -4.22 -22.66
C ASP A 175 13.97 -2.90 -23.18
N PHE A 176 13.01 -2.31 -22.44
CA PHE A 176 12.46 -0.97 -22.78
C PHE A 176 13.49 0.14 -22.70
N LYS A 177 14.33 0.17 -21.66
CA LYS A 177 15.39 1.17 -21.54
C LYS A 177 16.38 1.11 -22.70
N ASN A 178 16.73 -0.08 -23.13
CA ASN A 178 17.67 -0.30 -24.23
C ASN A 178 17.10 0.15 -25.59
N SER A 179 15.78 0.05 -25.79
CA SER A 179 15.08 0.44 -27.03
C SER A 179 14.19 1.68 -26.85
N LEU A 180 14.45 2.50 -25.82
CA LEU A 180 13.58 3.63 -25.49
C LEU A 180 13.52 4.65 -26.62
N GLU A 181 14.65 5.03 -27.18
CA GLU A 181 14.74 5.97 -28.30
C GLU A 181 13.93 5.47 -29.51
N PHE A 182 14.00 4.18 -29.83
CA PHE A 182 13.21 3.56 -30.88
C PHE A 182 11.71 3.64 -30.58
N LEU A 183 11.28 3.26 -29.36
CA LEU A 183 9.87 3.29 -28.97
C LEU A 183 9.30 4.71 -28.96
N GLU A 184 10.09 5.71 -28.56
CA GLU A 184 9.70 7.12 -28.55
C GLU A 184 9.48 7.72 -29.96
N ASN A 185 9.89 7.05 -31.03
CA ASN A 185 9.58 7.43 -32.39
C ASN A 185 8.10 7.21 -32.78
N PHE A 186 7.33 6.52 -31.94
CA PHE A 186 5.90 6.26 -32.18
C PHE A 186 5.03 7.16 -31.31
N ASP A 187 3.88 7.58 -31.83
CA ASP A 187 2.93 8.40 -31.07
C ASP A 187 2.27 7.60 -29.94
N ASN A 188 2.03 6.30 -30.18
CA ASN A 188 1.42 5.38 -29.22
C ASN A 188 2.17 4.05 -29.18
N VAL A 189 2.52 3.62 -27.99
CA VAL A 189 3.13 2.31 -27.71
C VAL A 189 2.09 1.44 -27.00
N VAL A 190 1.54 0.47 -27.70
CA VAL A 190 0.57 -0.48 -27.16
C VAL A 190 1.31 -1.63 -26.50
N ILE A 191 1.18 -1.77 -25.20
CA ILE A 191 1.83 -2.82 -24.40
C ILE A 191 0.83 -3.97 -24.27
N ASN A 192 1.16 -5.12 -24.88
CA ASN A 192 0.37 -6.33 -24.90
C ASN A 192 1.19 -7.51 -24.32
N PHE A 193 1.32 -7.55 -23.01
CA PHE A 193 1.98 -8.66 -22.32
C PHE A 193 0.96 -9.74 -21.94
N ASP A 194 1.47 -10.86 -21.41
CA ASP A 194 0.64 -11.98 -20.97
C ASP A 194 -0.43 -11.52 -19.98
N ASN A 195 -1.61 -12.11 -20.09
CA ASN A 195 -2.80 -11.74 -19.29
C ASN A 195 -2.77 -12.35 -17.88
N ASP A 196 -1.57 -12.55 -17.33
CA ASP A 196 -1.33 -13.01 -15.98
C ASP A 196 -0.83 -11.88 -15.06
N LYS A 197 -0.69 -12.15 -13.76
CA LYS A 197 -0.26 -11.15 -12.79
C LYS A 197 1.14 -10.59 -13.09
N PRO A 198 2.17 -11.42 -13.38
CA PRO A 198 3.50 -10.92 -13.76
C PRO A 198 3.49 -10.02 -15.00
N GLY A 199 2.78 -10.42 -16.06
CA GLY A 199 2.67 -9.64 -17.29
C GLY A 199 1.98 -8.29 -17.06
N ARG A 200 0.88 -8.27 -16.32
CA ARG A 200 0.14 -7.03 -15.95
C ARG A 200 1.01 -6.08 -15.09
N GLU A 201 1.81 -6.61 -14.17
CA GLU A 201 2.74 -5.81 -13.36
C GLU A 201 3.89 -5.25 -14.20
N ALA A 202 4.47 -6.06 -15.08
CA ALA A 202 5.52 -5.66 -16.00
C ALA A 202 5.03 -4.56 -16.95
N ALA A 203 3.83 -4.70 -17.53
CA ALA A 203 3.23 -3.69 -18.40
C ALA A 203 3.12 -2.32 -17.72
N ARG A 204 2.65 -2.29 -16.45
CA ARG A 204 2.60 -1.05 -15.66
C ARG A 204 3.97 -0.46 -15.34
N LYS A 205 5.00 -1.31 -15.13
CA LYS A 205 6.37 -0.84 -14.87
C LYS A 205 6.98 -0.18 -16.10
N VAL A 206 6.83 -0.80 -17.29
CA VAL A 206 7.41 -0.26 -18.52
C VAL A 206 6.64 0.94 -19.05
N ALA A 207 5.32 1.02 -18.83
CA ALA A 207 4.51 2.17 -19.20
C ALA A 207 5.00 3.49 -18.55
N LYS A 208 5.60 3.40 -17.37
CA LYS A 208 6.20 4.56 -16.65
C LYS A 208 7.50 5.06 -17.27
N LEU A 209 8.13 4.27 -18.13
CA LEU A 209 9.41 4.64 -18.78
C LEU A 209 9.20 5.49 -20.02
N LEU A 210 8.02 5.41 -20.63
CA LEU A 210 7.66 6.17 -21.82
C LEU A 210 7.18 7.58 -21.45
N THR A 211 7.29 8.48 -22.41
CA THR A 211 6.71 9.82 -22.29
C THR A 211 5.23 9.73 -21.90
N PRO A 212 4.78 10.48 -20.87
CA PRO A 212 3.39 10.46 -20.43
C PRO A 212 2.40 10.65 -21.59
N GLY A 213 1.40 9.77 -21.64
CA GLY A 213 0.37 9.76 -22.69
C GLY A 213 0.66 8.81 -23.85
N LYS A 214 1.91 8.39 -24.10
CA LYS A 214 2.26 7.46 -25.19
C LYS A 214 1.93 6.00 -24.89
N ALA A 215 2.12 5.57 -23.65
CA ALA A 215 1.85 4.20 -23.25
C ALA A 215 0.36 3.89 -23.26
N LYS A 216 -0.04 2.83 -23.94
CA LYS A 216 -1.39 2.25 -23.89
C LYS A 216 -1.27 0.80 -23.44
N ILE A 217 -2.11 0.37 -22.51
CA ILE A 217 -2.15 -1.04 -22.09
C ILE A 217 -3.34 -1.71 -22.75
N LEU A 218 -3.07 -2.79 -23.46
CA LEU A 218 -4.07 -3.64 -24.04
C LEU A 218 -4.48 -4.70 -23.01
N TYR A 219 -5.77 -4.80 -22.73
CA TYR A 219 -6.38 -5.83 -21.91
C TYR A 219 -7.13 -6.80 -22.80
N MET A 220 -6.62 -8.02 -22.91
CA MET A 220 -7.32 -9.10 -23.59
C MET A 220 -8.44 -9.66 -22.69
N PRO A 221 -9.49 -10.28 -23.24
CA PRO A 221 -10.46 -11.04 -22.45
C PRO A 221 -9.76 -12.12 -21.61
N ASP A 222 -10.28 -12.37 -20.40
CA ASP A 222 -9.60 -13.21 -19.40
C ASP A 222 -9.42 -14.68 -19.81
N GLU A 223 -10.20 -15.16 -20.78
CA GLU A 223 -10.08 -16.50 -21.36
C GLU A 223 -8.82 -16.71 -22.23
N TYR A 224 -8.15 -15.63 -22.67
CA TYR A 224 -6.96 -15.69 -23.51
C TYR A 224 -5.74 -15.25 -22.72
N LYS A 225 -4.70 -16.09 -22.74
CA LYS A 225 -3.45 -15.79 -22.05
C LYS A 225 -2.62 -14.74 -22.79
N ASP A 226 -2.46 -14.92 -24.10
CA ASP A 226 -1.56 -14.14 -24.94
C ASP A 226 -2.12 -13.96 -26.35
N ALA A 227 -1.46 -13.16 -27.19
CA ALA A 227 -1.87 -12.91 -28.57
C ALA A 227 -1.82 -14.19 -29.43
N ASN A 228 -0.91 -15.11 -29.14
CA ASN A 228 -0.81 -16.36 -29.88
C ASN A 228 -1.99 -17.29 -29.59
N ASP A 229 -2.50 -17.30 -28.35
CA ASP A 229 -3.73 -18.03 -28.03
C ASP A 229 -4.93 -17.51 -28.84
N MET A 230 -5.06 -16.20 -28.98
CA MET A 230 -6.13 -15.59 -29.78
C MET A 230 -5.99 -15.93 -31.28
N LEU A 231 -4.76 -15.93 -31.82
CA LEU A 231 -4.52 -16.32 -33.20
C LEU A 231 -4.88 -17.79 -33.45
N LYS A 232 -4.51 -18.69 -32.55
CA LYS A 232 -4.84 -20.13 -32.65
C LYS A 232 -6.35 -20.38 -32.65
N GLN A 233 -7.10 -19.55 -31.94
CA GLN A 233 -8.57 -19.65 -31.87
C GLN A 233 -9.28 -18.76 -32.91
N SER A 234 -8.55 -18.19 -33.87
CA SER A 234 -9.08 -17.35 -34.96
C SER A 234 -9.89 -16.14 -34.49
N GLN A 235 -9.46 -15.50 -33.35
CA GLN A 235 -10.14 -14.39 -32.70
C GLN A 235 -9.64 -13.01 -33.17
N GLN A 236 -9.43 -12.84 -34.46
CA GLN A 236 -8.90 -11.61 -35.05
C GLN A 236 -9.76 -10.39 -34.73
N ASN A 237 -11.08 -10.48 -34.93
CA ASN A 237 -11.96 -9.33 -34.70
C ASN A 237 -11.98 -8.89 -33.24
N LEU A 238 -11.94 -9.85 -32.31
CA LEU A 238 -11.91 -9.59 -30.88
C LEU A 238 -10.59 -8.92 -30.47
N TYR A 239 -9.46 -9.40 -31.01
CA TYR A 239 -8.15 -8.80 -30.77
C TYR A 239 -8.07 -7.37 -31.29
N VAL A 240 -8.52 -7.12 -32.52
CA VAL A 240 -8.54 -5.78 -33.13
C VAL A 240 -9.41 -4.81 -32.33
N THR A 241 -10.58 -5.28 -31.87
CA THR A 241 -11.46 -4.48 -31.00
C THR A 241 -10.76 -4.12 -29.68
N ALA A 242 -10.14 -5.09 -29.01
CA ALA A 242 -9.38 -4.87 -27.78
C ALA A 242 -8.19 -3.92 -28.01
N TRP A 243 -7.50 -4.05 -29.14
CA TRP A 243 -6.36 -3.21 -29.49
C TRP A 243 -6.78 -1.74 -29.66
N TRP A 244 -7.87 -1.45 -30.36
CA TRP A 244 -8.41 -0.09 -30.48
C TRP A 244 -8.97 0.46 -29.16
N ALA A 245 -9.47 -0.42 -28.31
CA ALA A 245 -9.97 -0.09 -26.97
C ALA A 245 -8.85 0.04 -25.92
N SER A 246 -7.57 -0.13 -26.32
CA SER A 246 -6.43 -0.03 -25.41
C SER A 246 -6.39 1.33 -24.69
N LYS A 247 -6.25 1.29 -23.36
CA LYS A 247 -6.35 2.48 -22.51
C LYS A 247 -4.99 3.11 -22.30
N THR A 248 -4.91 4.43 -22.42
CA THR A 248 -3.72 5.19 -22.05
C THR A 248 -3.38 4.90 -20.60
N TYR A 249 -2.12 4.57 -20.34
CA TYR A 249 -1.65 4.31 -19.00
C TYR A 249 -1.80 5.58 -18.15
N THR A 250 -2.53 5.45 -17.08
CA THR A 250 -2.69 6.50 -16.07
C THR A 250 -2.05 6.00 -14.76
N PRO A 251 -1.12 6.75 -14.17
CA PRO A 251 -0.56 6.39 -12.87
C PRO A 251 -1.63 6.22 -11.80
N SER A 252 -1.39 5.31 -10.84
CA SER A 252 -2.31 5.13 -9.71
C SER A 252 -2.52 6.45 -8.97
N GLY A 253 -3.76 6.74 -8.61
CA GLY A 253 -4.14 7.99 -7.94
C GLY A 253 -4.52 9.15 -8.89
N VAL A 254 -4.29 9.00 -10.20
CA VAL A 254 -4.79 9.95 -11.22
C VAL A 254 -5.98 9.31 -11.93
N MET A 255 -7.11 10.00 -11.98
CA MET A 255 -8.31 9.53 -12.67
C MET A 255 -8.99 10.66 -13.43
N ASN A 256 -9.64 10.34 -14.53
CA ASN A 256 -10.56 11.27 -15.17
C ASN A 256 -11.89 11.23 -14.42
N LEU A 257 -12.36 12.39 -13.96
CA LEU A 257 -13.59 12.48 -13.19
C LEU A 257 -14.83 12.10 -14.00
N SER A 258 -14.86 12.45 -15.28
CA SER A 258 -15.97 12.09 -16.19
C SER A 258 -16.15 10.58 -16.36
N ASP A 259 -15.06 9.81 -16.38
CA ASP A 259 -15.10 8.34 -16.48
C ASP A 259 -15.66 7.67 -15.20
N ASN A 260 -15.77 8.44 -14.10
CA ASN A 260 -16.25 7.97 -12.82
C ASN A 260 -17.56 8.61 -12.37
N LEU A 261 -18.29 9.23 -13.30
CA LEU A 261 -19.54 9.93 -13.01
C LEU A 261 -20.60 9.02 -12.35
N ASP A 262 -20.71 7.78 -12.80
CA ASP A 262 -21.66 6.82 -12.22
C ASP A 262 -21.30 6.45 -10.78
N LYS A 263 -20.02 6.32 -10.46
CA LYS A 263 -19.57 6.12 -9.08
C LYS A 263 -19.87 7.31 -8.20
N LEU A 264 -19.77 8.53 -8.75
CA LEU A 264 -20.11 9.75 -8.04
C LEU A 264 -21.62 9.86 -7.76
N LYS A 265 -22.45 9.53 -8.75
CA LYS A 265 -23.93 9.56 -8.62
C LYS A 265 -24.44 8.50 -7.64
N ASN A 266 -23.83 7.31 -7.66
CA ASN A 266 -24.22 6.16 -6.83
C ASN A 266 -23.36 6.06 -5.55
N ARG A 267 -22.76 7.17 -5.13
CA ARG A 267 -21.93 7.20 -3.92
C ARG A 267 -22.77 6.87 -2.69
N GLU A 268 -22.43 5.79 -2.00
CA GLU A 268 -23.00 5.45 -0.71
C GLU A 268 -22.65 6.52 0.33
N ARG A 269 -23.61 6.87 1.17
CA ARG A 269 -23.35 7.74 2.32
C ARG A 269 -22.50 6.94 3.31
N LYS A 270 -21.41 7.55 3.78
CA LYS A 270 -20.65 6.97 4.89
C LYS A 270 -21.56 6.91 6.12
N GLU A 271 -21.61 5.77 6.77
CA GLU A 271 -22.29 5.63 8.05
C GLU A 271 -21.68 6.60 9.05
N CYS A 272 -22.55 7.25 9.81
CA CYS A 272 -22.21 8.26 10.79
C CYS A 272 -22.73 7.78 12.15
N VAL A 273 -21.86 7.75 13.15
CA VAL A 273 -22.23 7.43 14.54
C VAL A 273 -22.34 8.76 15.29
N PRO A 274 -23.49 9.09 15.87
CA PRO A 274 -23.61 10.31 16.68
C PRO A 274 -22.60 10.31 17.83
N TYR A 275 -22.15 11.48 18.25
CA TYR A 275 -21.47 11.63 19.54
C TYR A 275 -22.48 11.42 20.70
N PRO A 276 -22.04 11.03 21.91
CA PRO A 276 -22.92 10.95 23.06
C PRO A 276 -23.51 12.33 23.48
N TRP A 277 -22.95 13.41 22.97
CA TRP A 277 -23.32 14.78 23.31
C TRP A 277 -23.85 15.56 22.10
N GLU A 278 -25.02 16.19 22.28
CA GLU A 278 -25.76 16.80 21.19
C GLU A 278 -25.05 18.04 20.61
N GLY A 279 -24.37 18.83 21.44
CA GLY A 279 -23.64 20.02 20.96
C GLY A 279 -22.53 19.65 19.98
N LEU A 280 -21.83 18.53 20.19
CA LEU A 280 -20.88 18.02 19.18
C LEU A 280 -21.59 17.57 17.90
N ASN A 281 -22.78 16.94 18.02
CA ASN A 281 -23.54 16.51 16.86
C ASN A 281 -24.00 17.68 16.00
N LYS A 282 -24.44 18.77 16.63
CA LYS A 282 -24.83 20.01 15.92
C LYS A 282 -23.69 20.57 15.07
N LYS A 283 -22.42 20.50 15.54
CA LYS A 283 -21.26 21.02 14.82
C LYS A 283 -20.64 20.03 13.86
N LEU A 284 -20.58 18.74 14.23
CA LEU A 284 -19.77 17.74 13.53
C LEU A 284 -20.62 16.74 12.73
N TYR A 285 -21.93 16.68 12.98
CA TYR A 285 -22.84 15.67 12.39
C TYR A 285 -22.40 14.22 12.68
N GLY A 286 -21.81 13.98 13.86
CA GLY A 286 -21.34 12.68 14.32
C GLY A 286 -19.93 12.27 13.85
N MET A 287 -19.50 11.08 14.25
CA MET A 287 -18.22 10.46 13.93
C MET A 287 -18.34 9.62 12.65
N ARG A 288 -17.35 9.65 11.78
CA ARG A 288 -17.35 8.91 10.50
C ARG A 288 -16.17 7.96 10.39
N GLN A 289 -16.42 6.80 9.85
CA GLN A 289 -15.34 5.87 9.48
C GLN A 289 -14.43 6.50 8.41
N GLY A 290 -13.12 6.24 8.50
CA GLY A 290 -12.09 6.84 7.67
C GLY A 290 -11.69 8.26 8.09
N GLU A 291 -12.12 8.71 9.28
CA GLU A 291 -11.66 9.96 9.89
C GLU A 291 -10.70 9.71 11.05
N LEU A 292 -9.73 10.60 11.19
CA LEU A 292 -8.84 10.70 12.35
C LEU A 292 -9.32 11.87 13.22
N ILE A 293 -9.90 11.52 14.36
CA ILE A 293 -10.44 12.45 15.36
C ILE A 293 -9.42 12.58 16.48
N THR A 294 -8.93 13.78 16.74
CA THR A 294 -8.01 14.03 17.86
C THR A 294 -8.74 14.71 19.01
N LEU A 295 -8.64 14.08 20.20
CA LEU A 295 -9.04 14.65 21.47
C LEU A 295 -7.82 15.24 22.16
N THR A 296 -7.91 16.46 22.67
CA THR A 296 -6.81 17.10 23.38
C THR A 296 -7.29 17.87 24.60
N GLY A 297 -6.41 18.09 25.55
CA GLY A 297 -6.72 18.82 26.78
C GLY A 297 -5.54 18.80 27.74
N GLY A 298 -5.57 19.68 28.73
CA GLY A 298 -4.60 19.71 29.81
C GLY A 298 -4.58 18.41 30.63
N THR A 299 -3.53 18.22 31.41
CA THR A 299 -3.44 17.06 32.30
C THR A 299 -4.52 17.16 33.38
N GLY A 300 -5.20 16.06 33.69
CA GLY A 300 -6.23 16.02 34.72
C GLY A 300 -7.60 16.58 34.33
N LEU A 301 -7.80 17.05 33.08
CA LEU A 301 -9.08 17.63 32.63
C LEU A 301 -10.12 16.60 32.19
N GLY A 302 -9.89 15.31 32.43
CA GLY A 302 -10.88 14.25 32.15
C GLY A 302 -10.81 13.65 30.75
N LYS A 303 -9.66 13.71 30.04
CA LYS A 303 -9.50 13.09 28.72
C LYS A 303 -9.91 11.61 28.71
N SER A 304 -9.40 10.82 29.66
CA SER A 304 -9.73 9.39 29.75
C SER A 304 -11.21 9.15 30.06
N SER A 305 -11.88 10.01 30.82
CA SER A 305 -13.33 9.90 31.04
C SER A 305 -14.11 10.15 29.76
N ILE A 306 -13.77 11.18 28.98
CA ILE A 306 -14.34 11.46 27.65
C ILE A 306 -14.09 10.27 26.71
N THR A 307 -12.88 9.74 26.70
CA THR A 307 -12.51 8.61 25.85
C THR A 307 -13.34 7.36 26.17
N ARG A 308 -13.50 7.05 27.46
CA ARG A 308 -14.35 5.91 27.91
C ARG A 308 -15.82 6.09 27.54
N GLU A 309 -16.38 7.30 27.68
CA GLU A 309 -17.74 7.59 27.22
C GLU A 309 -17.88 7.34 25.71
N LEU A 310 -16.90 7.75 24.90
CA LEU A 310 -16.91 7.49 23.45
C LEU A 310 -16.76 6.00 23.12
N GLU A 311 -15.86 5.29 23.81
CA GLU A 311 -15.67 3.85 23.66
C GLU A 311 -16.95 3.08 23.97
N HIS A 312 -17.53 3.34 25.15
CA HIS A 312 -18.78 2.72 25.55
C HIS A 312 -19.92 3.06 24.57
N HIS A 313 -20.00 4.34 24.14
CA HIS A 313 -21.02 4.78 23.19
C HIS A 313 -20.91 4.06 21.85
N LEU A 314 -19.68 3.90 21.29
CA LEU A 314 -19.44 3.15 20.07
C LEU A 314 -19.84 1.67 20.24
N ILE A 315 -19.53 1.06 21.39
CA ILE A 315 -19.89 -0.33 21.69
C ILE A 315 -21.40 -0.49 21.85
N ALA A 316 -22.06 0.41 22.57
CA ALA A 316 -23.48 0.29 22.88
C ALA A 316 -24.40 0.64 21.69
N ASN A 317 -24.04 1.63 20.88
CA ASN A 317 -24.90 2.20 19.84
C ASN A 317 -24.57 1.76 18.41
N THR A 318 -23.58 0.87 18.23
CA THR A 318 -23.26 0.28 16.94
C THR A 318 -23.21 -1.25 17.06
N LYS A 319 -23.05 -1.92 15.91
CA LYS A 319 -22.68 -3.34 15.85
C LYS A 319 -21.19 -3.53 15.53
N ASP A 320 -20.46 -2.44 15.45
CA ASP A 320 -19.05 -2.45 15.06
C ASP A 320 -18.18 -3.04 16.17
N LYS A 321 -17.03 -3.56 15.78
CA LYS A 321 -15.97 -3.94 16.71
C LYS A 321 -15.08 -2.73 16.99
N VAL A 322 -14.69 -2.59 18.24
CA VAL A 322 -13.86 -1.49 18.73
C VAL A 322 -12.53 -2.01 19.26
N GLY A 323 -11.44 -1.44 18.78
CA GLY A 323 -10.09 -1.70 19.28
C GLY A 323 -9.62 -0.58 20.22
N ILE A 324 -9.08 -0.90 21.36
CA ILE A 324 -8.65 0.06 22.38
C ILE A 324 -7.17 -0.15 22.68
N LEU A 325 -6.38 0.89 22.52
CA LEU A 325 -4.98 0.97 22.91
C LEU A 325 -4.84 2.03 24.04
N ALA A 326 -5.08 1.63 25.27
CA ALA A 326 -4.80 2.44 26.46
C ALA A 326 -3.34 2.18 26.87
N LEU A 327 -2.42 3.08 26.50
CA LEU A 327 -0.99 2.89 26.70
C LEU A 327 -0.49 3.37 28.08
N GLU A 328 -1.33 4.09 28.82
CA GLU A 328 -1.02 4.61 30.16
C GLU A 328 -1.62 3.77 31.29
N GLU A 329 -2.53 2.85 31.00
CA GLU A 329 -3.20 2.06 32.02
C GLU A 329 -3.23 0.58 31.68
N ASP A 330 -3.41 -0.24 32.70
CA ASP A 330 -3.61 -1.67 32.54
C ASP A 330 -4.98 -1.96 31.90
N TRP A 331 -5.06 -3.05 31.14
CA TRP A 331 -6.27 -3.45 30.45
C TRP A 331 -7.46 -3.71 31.39
N THR A 332 -7.21 -4.14 32.63
CA THR A 332 -8.25 -4.36 33.64
C THR A 332 -8.89 -3.03 34.03
N ARG A 333 -8.11 -1.97 34.17
CA ARG A 333 -8.61 -0.64 34.48
C ARG A 333 -9.44 -0.05 33.33
N THR A 334 -9.04 -0.34 32.08
CA THR A 334 -9.85 0.04 30.90
C THR A 334 -11.17 -0.72 30.91
N ALA A 335 -11.16 -2.04 31.20
CA ALA A 335 -12.37 -2.85 31.29
C ALA A 335 -13.29 -2.37 32.42
N ASP A 336 -12.74 -2.12 33.62
CA ASP A 336 -13.51 -1.54 34.75
C ASP A 336 -14.08 -0.18 34.42
N GLY A 337 -13.40 0.62 33.61
CA GLY A 337 -13.89 1.90 33.10
C GLY A 337 -15.14 1.75 32.23
N LEU A 338 -15.16 0.77 31.31
CA LEU A 338 -16.33 0.46 30.48
C LEU A 338 -17.49 -0.10 31.31
N LEU A 339 -17.21 -1.00 32.24
CA LEU A 339 -18.19 -1.57 33.16
C LEU A 339 -18.76 -0.50 34.11
N SER A 340 -17.95 0.49 34.49
CA SER A 340 -18.39 1.61 35.32
C SER A 340 -19.46 2.43 34.64
N ILE A 341 -19.32 2.67 33.33
CA ILE A 341 -20.31 3.42 32.56
C ILE A 341 -21.61 2.61 32.43
N GLU A 342 -21.53 1.31 32.15
CA GLU A 342 -22.68 0.41 32.06
C GLU A 342 -23.44 0.33 33.40
N ALA A 343 -22.71 0.25 34.53
CA ALA A 343 -23.28 0.16 35.86
C ALA A 343 -23.71 1.50 36.47
N ASN A 344 -23.33 2.64 35.86
CA ASN A 344 -23.42 3.97 36.49
C ASN A 344 -22.79 4.00 37.89
N THR A 345 -21.64 3.35 38.07
CA THR A 345 -20.93 3.21 39.34
C THR A 345 -19.43 3.15 39.05
N ARG A 346 -18.60 3.83 39.84
CA ARG A 346 -17.15 3.95 39.59
C ARG A 346 -16.40 2.67 39.99
N LEU A 347 -16.62 1.57 39.24
CA LEU A 347 -16.03 0.24 39.54
C LEU A 347 -14.50 0.18 39.43
N TYR A 348 -13.87 1.19 38.85
CA TYR A 348 -12.41 1.36 38.83
C TYR A 348 -11.84 1.86 40.17
N ILE A 349 -12.71 2.18 41.15
CA ILE A 349 -12.37 2.50 42.53
C ILE A 349 -12.66 1.26 43.36
N ASP A 350 -11.63 0.72 44.03
CA ASP A 350 -11.72 -0.56 44.74
C ASP A 350 -12.83 -0.55 45.83
N GLU A 351 -12.93 0.52 46.60
CA GLU A 351 -13.95 0.66 47.64
C GLU A 351 -15.38 0.67 47.09
N GLU A 352 -15.58 1.29 45.92
CA GLU A 352 -16.91 1.31 45.29
C GLU A 352 -17.25 -0.01 44.62
N ARG A 353 -16.25 -0.67 44.03
CA ARG A 353 -16.40 -2.01 43.48
C ARG A 353 -16.75 -3.04 44.58
N ASP A 354 -16.09 -2.96 45.73
CA ASP A 354 -16.37 -3.82 46.87
C ASP A 354 -17.78 -3.56 47.40
N ALA A 355 -18.21 -2.30 47.48
CA ALA A 355 -19.58 -1.93 47.87
C ALA A 355 -20.63 -2.40 46.84
N TYR A 356 -20.29 -2.41 45.54
CA TYR A 356 -21.16 -2.93 44.46
C TYR A 356 -21.37 -4.45 44.62
N GLY A 357 -20.36 -5.15 45.11
CA GLY A 357 -20.39 -6.58 45.40
C GLY A 357 -19.86 -7.47 44.28
N GLN A 358 -19.01 -8.43 44.64
CA GLN A 358 -18.30 -9.31 43.70
C GLN A 358 -19.23 -10.13 42.81
N ASP A 359 -20.38 -10.60 43.32
CA ASP A 359 -21.32 -11.39 42.53
C ASP A 359 -21.97 -10.55 41.43
N LYS A 360 -22.41 -9.33 41.77
CA LYS A 360 -22.97 -8.38 40.80
C LYS A 360 -21.93 -7.95 39.75
N TYR A 361 -20.68 -7.71 40.18
CA TYR A 361 -19.61 -7.36 39.26
C TYR A 361 -19.33 -8.51 38.27
N SER A 362 -19.33 -9.76 38.75
CA SER A 362 -19.14 -10.95 37.92
C SER A 362 -20.27 -11.12 36.91
N GLU A 363 -21.51 -10.95 37.34
CA GLU A 363 -22.70 -10.99 36.48
C GLU A 363 -22.68 -9.92 35.42
N LEU A 364 -22.39 -8.66 35.80
CA LEU A 364 -22.25 -7.53 34.88
C LEU A 364 -21.15 -7.79 33.85
N SER A 365 -19.99 -8.26 34.29
CA SER A 365 -18.85 -8.53 33.42
C SER A 365 -19.17 -9.62 32.39
N GLU A 366 -19.83 -10.69 32.82
CA GLU A 366 -20.25 -11.78 31.94
C GLU A 366 -21.33 -11.31 30.95
N GLU A 367 -22.34 -10.59 31.40
CA GLU A 367 -23.39 -10.05 30.52
C GLU A 367 -22.83 -9.05 29.51
N TYR A 368 -21.96 -8.13 29.95
CA TYR A 368 -21.43 -7.08 29.09
C TYR A 368 -20.42 -7.62 28.08
N LEU A 369 -19.46 -8.46 28.50
CA LEU A 369 -18.37 -8.93 27.64
C LEU A 369 -18.72 -10.21 26.87
N ASN A 370 -19.32 -11.22 27.49
CA ASN A 370 -19.68 -12.49 26.85
C ASN A 370 -21.10 -12.52 26.30
N GLY A 371 -22.02 -11.70 26.85
CA GLY A 371 -23.39 -11.59 26.36
C GLY A 371 -23.51 -10.60 25.22
N LYS A 372 -23.73 -9.33 25.56
CA LYS A 372 -24.07 -8.27 24.59
C LYS A 372 -22.94 -7.96 23.60
N ASN A 373 -21.67 -7.99 24.04
CA ASN A 373 -20.53 -7.49 23.31
C ASN A 373 -19.47 -8.56 22.99
N LYS A 374 -19.89 -9.84 22.95
CA LYS A 374 -18.99 -10.93 22.63
C LYS A 374 -18.24 -10.69 21.32
N ASP A 375 -16.91 -10.84 21.37
CA ASP A 375 -15.98 -10.63 20.24
C ASP A 375 -15.99 -9.22 19.63
N ARG A 376 -16.54 -8.22 20.33
CA ARG A 376 -16.66 -6.85 19.83
C ARG A 376 -15.62 -5.88 20.39
N VAL A 377 -15.08 -6.14 21.58
CA VAL A 377 -14.11 -5.28 22.27
C VAL A 377 -12.74 -5.95 22.23
N TRP A 378 -11.75 -5.26 21.66
CA TRP A 378 -10.38 -5.74 21.53
C TRP A 378 -9.44 -4.75 22.21
N ILE A 379 -8.73 -5.19 23.23
CA ILE A 379 -7.86 -4.34 24.05
C ILE A 379 -6.40 -4.75 23.87
N HIS A 380 -5.52 -3.76 23.79
CA HIS A 380 -4.08 -3.99 23.87
C HIS A 380 -3.68 -4.25 25.34
N ALA A 381 -3.26 -5.48 25.63
CA ALA A 381 -3.02 -5.96 26.99
C ALA A 381 -1.55 -5.82 27.44
N HIS A 382 -0.75 -4.93 26.86
CA HIS A 382 0.66 -4.81 27.20
C HIS A 382 0.99 -3.48 27.83
N PHE A 383 1.66 -3.53 28.99
CA PHE A 383 2.20 -2.38 29.68
C PHE A 383 3.72 -2.32 29.45
N GLY A 384 4.22 -1.27 28.81
CA GLY A 384 5.66 -1.06 28.60
C GLY A 384 6.01 -0.41 27.25
N ALA A 385 7.31 -0.16 27.06
CA ALA A 385 7.83 0.44 25.82
C ALA A 385 7.61 -0.52 24.63
N ASN A 386 6.70 -0.16 23.76
CA ASN A 386 6.47 -0.86 22.51
C ASN A 386 7.17 -0.10 21.39
N ASP A 387 7.84 -0.81 20.49
CA ASP A 387 8.31 -0.21 19.24
C ASP A 387 7.11 0.32 18.46
N PHE A 388 7.23 1.51 17.89
CA PHE A 388 6.16 2.13 17.12
C PHE A 388 5.68 1.25 15.95
N GLU A 389 6.60 0.54 15.28
CA GLU A 389 6.24 -0.40 14.20
C GLU A 389 5.38 -1.57 14.72
N ASP A 390 5.64 -2.04 15.92
CA ASP A 390 4.83 -3.05 16.59
C ASP A 390 3.42 -2.53 16.89
N ILE A 391 3.30 -1.29 17.38
CA ILE A 391 1.99 -0.64 17.59
C ILE A 391 1.20 -0.51 16.28
N ILE A 392 1.82 -0.05 15.21
CA ILE A 392 1.15 0.03 13.88
C ILE A 392 0.71 -1.35 13.41
N SER A 393 1.53 -2.39 13.64
CA SER A 393 1.19 -3.77 13.31
C SER A 393 -0.02 -4.27 14.11
N LYS A 394 -0.08 -3.98 15.41
CA LYS A 394 -1.20 -4.33 16.30
C LYS A 394 -2.48 -3.59 15.90
N LEU A 395 -2.41 -2.29 15.62
CA LEU A 395 -3.56 -1.53 15.09
C LEU A 395 -4.06 -2.13 13.78
N ARG A 396 -3.15 -2.45 12.86
CA ARG A 396 -3.51 -3.10 11.59
C ARG A 396 -4.16 -4.48 11.81
N TYR A 397 -3.65 -5.26 12.77
CA TYR A 397 -4.26 -6.55 13.14
C TYR A 397 -5.66 -6.36 13.73
N MET A 398 -5.86 -5.40 14.65
CA MET A 398 -7.19 -5.11 15.20
C MET A 398 -8.17 -4.72 14.09
N ILE A 399 -7.76 -3.86 13.17
CA ILE A 399 -8.63 -3.37 12.09
C ILE A 399 -8.92 -4.49 11.07
N ILE A 400 -7.87 -5.12 10.51
CA ILE A 400 -8.00 -6.05 9.40
C ILE A 400 -8.25 -7.48 9.90
N GLY A 401 -7.49 -7.94 10.91
CA GLY A 401 -7.57 -9.31 11.43
C GLY A 401 -8.79 -9.54 12.31
N CYS A 402 -9.08 -8.61 13.24
CA CYS A 402 -10.23 -8.72 14.13
C CYS A 402 -11.48 -8.05 13.55
N GLY A 403 -11.35 -7.18 12.56
CA GLY A 403 -12.45 -6.47 11.91
C GLY A 403 -12.95 -5.25 12.70
N CYS A 404 -12.08 -4.62 13.51
CA CYS A 404 -12.44 -3.40 14.22
C CYS A 404 -12.65 -2.25 13.23
N ARG A 405 -13.82 -1.63 13.29
CA ARG A 405 -14.14 -0.46 12.47
C ARG A 405 -13.78 0.85 13.15
N TRP A 406 -13.61 0.82 14.46
CA TRP A 406 -13.17 1.93 15.29
C TRP A 406 -11.95 1.51 16.09
N VAL A 407 -10.99 2.40 16.22
CA VAL A 407 -9.85 2.23 17.12
C VAL A 407 -9.64 3.49 17.94
N VAL A 408 -9.34 3.31 19.21
CA VAL A 408 -9.06 4.38 20.17
C VAL A 408 -7.63 4.24 20.65
N VAL A 409 -6.85 5.32 20.59
CA VAL A 409 -5.44 5.34 20.99
C VAL A 409 -5.22 6.41 22.06
N ASP A 410 -5.01 5.99 23.29
CA ASP A 410 -4.75 6.85 24.44
C ASP A 410 -3.34 6.52 24.99
N HIS A 411 -2.29 7.35 24.76
CA HIS A 411 -2.25 8.58 24.00
C HIS A 411 -1.01 8.65 23.09
N LEU A 412 -1.02 9.58 22.14
CA LEU A 412 0.01 9.79 21.11
C LEU A 412 1.44 9.84 21.64
N HIS A 413 1.70 10.56 22.75
CA HIS A 413 3.06 10.82 23.22
C HIS A 413 3.75 9.57 23.82
N MET A 414 2.99 8.54 24.22
CA MET A 414 3.56 7.26 24.62
C MET A 414 4.22 6.53 23.44
N LEU A 415 3.76 6.79 22.23
CA LEU A 415 4.35 6.23 21.01
C LEU A 415 5.73 6.83 20.68
N LEU A 416 6.05 8.01 21.23
CA LEU A 416 7.34 8.67 21.03
C LEU A 416 8.49 8.01 21.82
N SER A 417 8.20 7.45 22.99
CA SER A 417 9.21 6.86 23.87
C SER A 417 9.96 5.69 23.23
N SER A 418 9.41 5.13 22.17
CA SER A 418 9.96 4.01 21.39
C SER A 418 10.83 4.42 20.20
N LEU A 419 10.85 5.71 19.84
CA LEU A 419 11.67 6.20 18.74
C LEU A 419 13.06 6.59 19.26
N THR A 420 14.09 5.84 18.85
CA THR A 420 15.48 6.11 19.20
C THR A 420 15.96 7.41 18.58
N SER A 421 16.38 8.36 19.42
CA SER A 421 17.15 9.59 19.13
C SER A 421 16.70 10.41 17.91
N GLY A 422 15.80 11.36 18.14
CA GLY A 422 15.41 12.40 17.19
C GLY A 422 14.71 13.54 17.91
N ASP A 423 14.49 14.66 17.22
CA ASP A 423 13.64 15.75 17.68
C ASP A 423 12.19 15.23 17.88
N GLU A 424 11.59 15.50 19.05
CA GLU A 424 10.20 15.15 19.41
C GLU A 424 9.22 15.50 18.27
N ARG A 425 9.44 16.64 17.62
CA ARG A 425 8.62 17.12 16.51
C ARG A 425 8.64 16.17 15.31
N THR A 426 9.83 15.76 14.88
CA THR A 426 10.00 14.82 13.75
C THR A 426 9.37 13.46 14.07
N GLY A 427 9.50 13.01 15.33
CA GLY A 427 8.85 11.78 15.80
C GLY A 427 7.33 11.85 15.68
N ILE A 428 6.70 12.94 16.15
CA ILE A 428 5.25 13.15 16.05
C ILE A 428 4.79 13.23 14.59
N ASP A 429 5.54 13.93 13.72
CA ASP A 429 5.22 14.01 12.29
C ASP A 429 5.15 12.63 11.65
N ASN A 430 6.13 11.77 11.92
CA ASN A 430 6.16 10.39 11.43
C ASN A 430 4.99 9.55 11.94
N ILE A 431 4.72 9.62 13.25
CA ILE A 431 3.59 8.91 13.86
C ILE A 431 2.27 9.32 13.21
N MET A 432 2.01 10.63 13.14
CA MET A 432 0.78 11.16 12.56
C MET A 432 0.59 10.78 11.09
N MET A 433 1.67 10.82 10.27
CA MET A 433 1.61 10.38 8.88
C MET A 433 1.27 8.88 8.77
N ARG A 434 1.82 8.05 9.64
CA ARG A 434 1.59 6.59 9.62
C ARG A 434 0.17 6.25 10.09
N LEU A 435 -0.32 6.91 11.16
CA LEU A 435 -1.70 6.74 11.62
C LEU A 435 -2.70 7.22 10.56
N ARG A 436 -2.46 8.38 9.95
CA ARG A 436 -3.29 8.89 8.85
C ARG A 436 -3.34 7.92 7.68
N LYS A 437 -2.18 7.41 7.26
CA LYS A 437 -2.08 6.41 6.20
C LYS A 437 -2.86 5.14 6.54
N LEU A 438 -2.75 4.66 7.79
CA LEU A 438 -3.50 3.48 8.25
C LEU A 438 -5.02 3.70 8.15
N VAL A 439 -5.52 4.86 8.59
CA VAL A 439 -6.94 5.26 8.48
C VAL A 439 -7.39 5.31 7.02
N GLU A 440 -6.59 5.90 6.12
CA GLU A 440 -6.91 5.99 4.69
C GLU A 440 -6.91 4.63 3.98
N GLU A 441 -5.94 3.76 4.30
CA GLU A 441 -5.83 2.42 3.70
C GLU A 441 -6.94 1.47 4.15
N THR A 442 -7.36 1.58 5.41
CA THR A 442 -8.31 0.64 6.02
C THR A 442 -9.75 1.14 6.05
N GLY A 443 -9.94 2.45 6.00
CA GLY A 443 -11.25 3.09 6.16
C GLY A 443 -11.78 3.05 7.59
N ALA A 444 -10.99 2.61 8.60
CA ALA A 444 -11.40 2.61 10.00
C ALA A 444 -11.48 4.04 10.56
N GLY A 445 -12.41 4.29 11.48
CA GLY A 445 -12.43 5.50 12.28
C GLY A 445 -11.41 5.40 13.42
N MET A 446 -10.68 6.48 13.68
CA MET A 446 -9.69 6.52 14.75
C MET A 446 -9.90 7.72 15.66
N VAL A 447 -9.97 7.46 16.97
CA VAL A 447 -9.92 8.47 18.02
C VAL A 447 -8.53 8.45 18.64
N LEU A 448 -7.84 9.58 18.58
CA LEU A 448 -6.46 9.73 19.06
C LEU A 448 -6.43 10.78 20.18
N VAL A 449 -5.91 10.41 21.34
CA VAL A 449 -5.71 11.33 22.45
C VAL A 449 -4.33 11.98 22.36
N SER A 450 -4.28 13.30 22.51
CA SER A 450 -3.04 14.07 22.48
C SER A 450 -2.97 15.03 23.67
N HIS A 451 -1.77 15.32 24.15
CA HIS A 451 -1.55 16.31 25.18
C HIS A 451 -1.35 17.72 24.60
N LEU A 452 -1.65 18.72 25.44
CA LEU A 452 -1.28 20.11 25.19
C LEU A 452 0.14 20.40 25.70
N ARG A 453 0.82 21.33 25.05
CA ARG A 453 2.06 21.91 25.60
C ARG A 453 1.71 22.79 26.81
N ARG A 454 2.66 22.93 27.72
CA ARG A 454 2.49 23.91 28.81
C ARG A 454 2.39 25.32 28.23
N VAL A 455 1.47 26.12 28.75
CA VAL A 455 1.33 27.53 28.39
C VAL A 455 2.39 28.32 29.15
N GLU A 456 3.00 29.30 28.49
CA GLU A 456 3.90 30.23 29.15
C GLU A 456 3.08 31.22 29.98
N GLY A 457 3.39 31.35 31.25
CA GLY A 457 2.71 32.27 32.19
C GLY A 457 2.28 31.62 33.50
N ASN A 458 1.57 32.37 34.34
CA ASN A 458 1.15 31.90 35.67
C ASN A 458 -0.15 31.07 35.67
N LYS A 459 -0.86 31.00 34.55
CA LYS A 459 -2.09 30.20 34.42
C LYS A 459 -1.85 29.00 33.52
N GLY A 460 -2.20 27.82 34.02
CA GLY A 460 -2.19 26.57 33.24
C GLY A 460 -3.53 26.28 32.56
N HIS A 461 -3.61 25.22 31.78
CA HIS A 461 -4.88 24.77 31.17
C HIS A 461 -5.94 24.38 32.20
N GLU A 462 -5.51 24.06 33.43
CA GLU A 462 -6.35 23.77 34.58
C GLU A 462 -7.04 25.01 35.16
N ASN A 463 -6.73 26.21 34.68
CA ASN A 463 -7.33 27.49 35.05
C ASN A 463 -8.25 28.04 33.94
N GLY A 464 -8.89 27.21 33.16
CA GLY A 464 -9.90 27.61 32.17
C GLY A 464 -9.35 28.31 30.93
N ILE A 465 -8.03 28.20 30.62
CA ILE A 465 -7.50 28.85 29.40
C ILE A 465 -8.13 28.24 28.16
N THR A 466 -8.68 29.08 27.30
CA THR A 466 -9.18 28.68 25.99
C THR A 466 -8.09 28.02 25.14
N VAL A 467 -8.36 26.82 24.64
CA VAL A 467 -7.42 26.04 23.87
C VAL A 467 -7.47 26.46 22.39
N SER A 468 -6.29 26.54 21.78
CA SER A 468 -6.12 26.75 20.33
C SER A 468 -5.26 25.65 19.72
N LEU A 469 -5.29 25.52 18.38
CA LEU A 469 -4.46 24.56 17.66
C LEU A 469 -2.96 24.74 17.94
N ASN A 470 -2.53 25.95 18.28
CA ASN A 470 -1.13 26.25 18.64
C ASN A 470 -0.71 25.65 19.98
N HIS A 471 -1.64 25.25 20.83
CA HIS A 471 -1.36 24.62 22.12
C HIS A 471 -1.12 23.11 22.01
N LEU A 472 -1.33 22.51 20.83
CA LEU A 472 -1.01 21.10 20.63
C LEU A 472 0.49 20.85 20.85
N ARG A 473 0.82 19.84 21.67
CA ARG A 473 2.20 19.52 22.01
C ARG A 473 2.90 18.82 20.85
N GLY A 474 4.06 19.34 20.47
CA GLY A 474 5.06 18.72 19.62
C GLY A 474 4.97 19.19 18.16
N SER A 475 3.87 19.05 17.44
CA SER A 475 3.85 19.38 16.02
C SER A 475 2.50 19.89 15.49
N GLN A 476 2.58 20.79 14.51
CA GLN A 476 1.40 21.20 13.73
C GLN A 476 0.82 20.04 12.90
N SER A 477 1.55 18.95 12.70
CA SER A 477 1.05 17.78 11.96
C SER A 477 -0.18 17.15 12.61
N ILE A 478 -0.31 17.23 13.96
CA ILE A 478 -1.52 16.78 14.66
C ILE A 478 -2.74 17.55 14.11
N ALA A 479 -2.64 18.89 14.07
CA ALA A 479 -3.71 19.72 13.53
C ALA A 479 -3.93 19.47 12.03
N GLN A 480 -2.86 19.30 11.25
CA GLN A 480 -2.95 19.17 9.79
C GLN A 480 -3.54 17.83 9.36
N LEU A 481 -3.12 16.73 9.98
CA LEU A 481 -3.48 15.37 9.58
C LEU A 481 -4.77 14.86 10.20
N SER A 482 -5.24 15.45 11.31
CA SER A 482 -6.56 15.15 11.87
C SER A 482 -7.69 15.72 11.00
N ASP A 483 -8.79 15.00 10.90
CA ASP A 483 -10.02 15.47 10.25
C ASP A 483 -10.83 16.36 11.20
N CYS A 484 -10.81 16.01 12.49
CA CYS A 484 -11.45 16.75 13.55
C CYS A 484 -10.49 16.88 14.74
N VAL A 485 -10.50 18.03 15.42
CA VAL A 485 -9.77 18.26 16.66
C VAL A 485 -10.74 18.85 17.68
N ILE A 486 -10.90 18.14 18.80
CA ILE A 486 -11.79 18.52 19.91
C ILE A 486 -10.91 18.76 21.13
N ALA A 487 -11.03 19.94 21.73
CA ALA A 487 -10.31 20.31 22.94
C ALA A 487 -11.23 20.23 24.15
N LEU A 488 -10.64 19.84 25.26
CA LEU A 488 -11.22 19.87 26.59
C LEU A 488 -10.69 21.09 27.33
N GLU A 489 -11.59 21.94 27.81
CA GLU A 489 -11.32 23.11 28.60
C GLU A 489 -12.05 22.98 29.94
N ARG A 490 -11.42 23.32 31.05
CA ARG A 490 -12.04 23.29 32.39
C ARG A 490 -11.24 24.18 33.33
N ASP A 491 -11.94 25.02 34.11
CA ASP A 491 -11.34 25.73 35.23
C ASP A 491 -11.56 24.94 36.53
N GLN A 492 -10.55 24.18 36.92
CA GLN A 492 -10.59 23.38 38.15
C GLN A 492 -10.44 24.27 39.41
N GLN A 493 -10.06 25.53 39.24
CA GLN A 493 -9.84 26.50 40.32
C GLN A 493 -11.00 27.48 40.44
N ALA A 494 -12.05 27.31 39.64
CA ALA A 494 -13.25 28.16 39.73
C ALA A 494 -13.85 28.11 41.14
N GLU A 495 -14.33 29.25 41.63
CA GLU A 495 -14.95 29.38 42.96
C GLU A 495 -16.29 28.63 43.02
N ASP A 496 -17.04 28.62 41.89
CA ASP A 496 -18.24 27.82 41.76
C ASP A 496 -17.92 26.32 41.57
N PRO A 497 -18.40 25.44 42.48
CA PRO A 497 -18.20 24.02 42.39
C PRO A 497 -18.82 23.38 41.12
N GLN A 498 -19.85 23.97 40.54
CA GLN A 498 -20.44 23.47 39.31
C GLN A 498 -19.53 23.78 38.12
N GLU A 499 -19.04 25.01 38.02
CA GLU A 499 -18.06 25.38 36.99
C GLU A 499 -16.77 24.57 37.12
N ALA A 500 -16.22 24.45 38.34
CA ALA A 500 -15.04 23.65 38.62
C ALA A 500 -15.19 22.17 38.22
N ASN A 501 -16.39 21.63 38.08
CA ASN A 501 -16.70 20.26 37.63
C ASN A 501 -17.26 20.20 36.20
N THR A 502 -17.39 21.33 35.50
CA THR A 502 -17.88 21.37 34.11
C THR A 502 -16.70 21.36 33.13
N THR A 503 -16.67 20.43 32.19
CA THR A 503 -15.72 20.38 31.10
C THR A 503 -16.39 20.89 29.83
N HIS A 504 -15.78 21.88 29.20
CA HIS A 504 -16.26 22.46 27.95
C HIS A 504 -15.56 21.73 26.78
N LEU A 505 -16.34 21.26 25.83
CA LEU A 505 -15.82 20.68 24.59
C LEU A 505 -15.82 21.76 23.50
N ARG A 506 -14.64 22.07 23.00
CA ARG A 506 -14.44 23.00 21.89
C ARG A 506 -13.95 22.30 20.64
N VAL A 507 -14.63 22.48 19.53
CA VAL A 507 -14.16 22.05 18.21
C VAL A 507 -13.12 23.07 17.72
N LEU A 508 -11.85 22.64 17.62
CA LEU A 508 -10.76 23.47 17.10
C LEU A 508 -10.62 23.32 15.57
N LYS A 509 -11.06 22.20 15.03
CA LYS A 509 -11.00 21.89 13.61
C LYS A 509 -12.08 20.90 13.23
N SER A 510 -12.76 21.15 12.12
CA SER A 510 -13.60 20.18 11.43
C SER A 510 -13.35 20.29 9.93
N ARG A 511 -12.78 19.23 9.33
CA ARG A 511 -12.56 19.17 7.88
C ARG A 511 -13.86 18.93 7.12
N TYR A 512 -14.83 18.30 7.77
CA TYR A 512 -16.11 17.95 7.16
C TYR A 512 -17.08 19.13 7.08
N THR A 513 -17.27 19.87 8.19
CA THR A 513 -18.23 20.98 8.27
C THR A 513 -17.57 22.35 8.14
N GLY A 514 -16.32 22.48 8.58
CA GLY A 514 -15.66 23.77 8.78
C GLY A 514 -16.12 24.51 10.04
N ASP A 515 -17.11 23.97 10.77
CA ASP A 515 -17.65 24.60 11.97
C ASP A 515 -16.76 24.34 13.18
N VAL A 516 -16.44 25.39 13.91
CA VAL A 516 -15.53 25.39 15.06
C VAL A 516 -16.14 26.16 16.23
N GLY A 517 -15.47 26.16 17.37
CA GLY A 517 -15.90 26.87 18.58
C GLY A 517 -16.50 25.95 19.62
N LEU A 518 -17.04 26.51 20.66
CA LEU A 518 -17.65 25.82 21.79
C LEU A 518 -18.83 24.97 21.31
N ALA A 519 -18.90 23.72 21.82
CA ALA A 519 -19.87 22.72 21.35
C ALA A 519 -20.76 22.20 22.49
N SER A 520 -20.16 21.66 23.55
CA SER A 520 -20.90 21.02 24.65
C SER A 520 -20.29 21.37 25.99
N HIS A 521 -21.12 21.38 27.02
CA HIS A 521 -20.74 21.54 28.42
C HIS A 521 -21.07 20.25 29.16
N LEU A 522 -20.07 19.63 29.77
CA LEU A 522 -20.20 18.33 30.40
C LEU A 522 -19.95 18.44 31.90
N LEU A 523 -20.99 18.26 32.68
CA LEU A 523 -20.88 18.18 34.12
C LEU A 523 -20.48 16.76 34.54
N TYR A 524 -19.43 16.68 35.35
CA TYR A 524 -18.99 15.41 35.93
C TYR A 524 -19.81 15.06 37.16
N ASP A 525 -20.49 13.94 37.10
CA ASP A 525 -21.22 13.37 38.24
C ASP A 525 -20.26 12.52 39.08
N LYS A 526 -20.00 12.97 40.31
CA LYS A 526 -19.09 12.28 41.26
C LYS A 526 -19.64 10.96 41.78
N ILE A 527 -20.95 10.70 41.67
CA ILE A 527 -21.57 9.45 42.13
C ILE A 527 -21.43 8.36 41.06
N THR A 528 -21.80 8.68 39.85
CA THR A 528 -21.81 7.72 38.75
C THR A 528 -20.47 7.68 37.97
N GLY A 529 -19.66 8.72 38.08
CA GLY A 529 -18.45 8.90 37.27
C GLY A 529 -18.75 9.30 35.82
N ARG A 530 -20.01 9.63 35.46
CA ARG A 530 -20.46 9.96 34.12
C ARG A 530 -20.29 11.45 33.80
N LEU A 531 -20.31 11.74 32.51
CA LEU A 531 -20.27 13.10 31.97
C LEU A 531 -21.60 13.39 31.28
N HIS A 532 -22.42 14.23 31.93
CA HIS A 532 -23.73 14.62 31.45
C HIS A 532 -23.68 15.98 30.75
N GLU A 533 -24.23 16.07 29.54
CA GLU A 533 -24.36 17.35 28.85
C GLU A 533 -25.37 18.23 29.57
N VAL A 534 -24.99 19.45 29.83
CA VAL A 534 -25.83 20.49 30.47
C VAL A 534 -25.97 21.68 29.53
N GLU A 535 -27.15 22.33 29.56
CA GLU A 535 -27.34 23.60 28.89
C GLU A 535 -26.90 24.70 29.86
N LEU A 536 -26.00 25.59 29.40
CA LEU A 536 -25.73 26.85 30.11
C LEU A 536 -26.70 27.90 29.60
N ASN A 537 -27.31 28.68 30.51
CA ASN A 537 -28.17 29.77 30.13
C ASN A 537 -27.35 30.88 29.45
N GLU A 538 -27.92 31.56 28.46
CA GLU A 538 -27.24 32.65 27.72
C GLU A 538 -26.70 33.75 28.62
N GLU A 539 -27.25 33.92 29.82
CA GLU A 539 -26.81 34.90 30.84
C GLU A 539 -25.41 34.56 31.41
N ASP A 540 -24.99 33.30 31.36
CA ASP A 540 -23.66 32.84 31.82
C ASP A 540 -22.54 33.17 30.83
N PHE A 541 -22.85 33.61 29.60
CA PHE A 541 -21.87 33.88 28.54
C PHE A 541 -21.32 35.33 28.55
N GLU A 542 -22.01 36.28 29.14
CA GLU A 542 -21.56 37.71 29.15
C GLU A 542 -20.37 37.94 30.10
N GLU A 543 -20.11 37.06 31.07
CA GLU A 543 -18.96 37.19 31.99
C GLU A 543 -17.67 36.52 31.48
N ILE A 544 -17.69 35.79 30.36
CA ILE A 544 -16.53 35.02 29.85
C ILE A 544 -15.84 35.72 28.66
N ILE A 545 -16.35 36.85 28.18
CA ILE A 545 -15.72 37.68 27.14
C ILE A 545 -15.00 38.86 27.79
#